data_048b0b04c78d88efe4e298d7109d3016
#
_entry.id   048b0b04c78d88efe4e298d7109d3016
#
_cell.length_a   1.000
_cell.length_b   1.000
_cell.length_c   1.000
_cell.angle_alpha   90.00
_cell.angle_beta   90.00
_cell.angle_gamma   90.00
#
_symmetry.space_group_name_H-M   'P 1'
#
loop_
_entity.id
_entity.type
_entity.pdbx_description
1 polymer ?
#
loop_
_entity_poly.entity_id
_entity_poly.type
_entity_poly.pdbx_seq_one_letter_code
_entity_poly.pdbx_strand_id
1 'polypeptide(L)' 'MEGKKEKTGNIPKYEQIAADIAYQIVEGTYKEGEKIYARSSIGSRYNVSSETARRAVCVLADWDIVEVEKNSGVIIT' A
#
# COMPACT_ATOMS: atom_id res chain seq x y z
N MET A 1 13.39 16.34 -16.46
CA MET A 1 13.29 16.34 -15.99
C MET A 1 13.40 16.60 -15.13
N GLU A 2 13.46 16.69 -14.94
CA GLU A 2 13.60 16.96 -14.13
C GLU A 2 13.10 17.12 -13.12
N GLY A 3 12.98 17.60 -12.85
CA GLY A 3 12.41 17.98 -11.63
C GLY A 3 11.88 16.94 -10.80
N LYS A 4 11.50 15.94 -11.24
CA LYS A 4 10.93 15.01 -10.41
C LYS A 4 11.88 14.36 -9.55
N LYS A 5 13.08 14.39 -9.79
CA LYS A 5 13.93 13.77 -8.94
C LYS A 5 13.97 14.28 -7.61
N GLU A 6 13.89 15.51 -7.44
CA GLU A 6 13.98 16.01 -6.16
C GLU A 6 12.77 15.65 -5.40
N LYS A 7 11.69 15.43 -6.06
CA LYS A 7 10.53 15.06 -5.38
C LYS A 7 10.69 13.72 -4.78
N THR A 8 11.58 12.93 -5.26
CA THR A 8 11.76 11.62 -4.74
C THR A 8 12.01 11.61 -3.26
N GLY A 9 12.76 12.55 -2.77
CA GLY A 9 13.05 12.60 -1.36
C GLY A 9 11.86 13.04 -0.54
N ASN A 10 10.84 13.56 -1.18
CA ASN A 10 9.67 14.05 -0.46
C ASN A 10 8.47 13.17 -0.54
N ILE A 11 8.60 11.99 -1.06
CA ILE A 11 7.47 11.09 -1.16
C ILE A 11 7.16 10.52 0.22
N PRO A 12 5.92 10.65 0.69
CA PRO A 12 5.58 10.13 2.00
C PRO A 12 5.79 8.63 2.10
N LYS A 13 6.11 8.17 3.28
CA LYS A 13 6.37 6.76 3.49
C LYS A 13 5.18 5.90 3.07
N TYR A 14 3.98 6.33 3.41
CA TYR A 14 2.80 5.53 3.08
C TYR A 14 2.62 5.39 1.57
N GLU A 15 3.03 6.40 0.82
CA GLU A 15 2.91 6.33 -0.62
C GLU A 15 3.95 5.38 -1.20
N GLN A 16 5.14 5.35 -0.63
CA GLN A 16 6.16 4.42 -1.05
C GLN A 16 5.72 2.98 -0.78
N ILE A 17 5.09 2.76 0.36
CA ILE A 17 4.58 1.45 0.70
C ILE A 17 3.49 1.03 -0.28
N ALA A 18 2.58 1.96 -0.61
CA ALA A 18 1.51 1.65 -1.55
C ALA A 18 2.09 1.26 -2.91
N ALA A 19 3.09 2.00 -3.37
CA ALA A 19 3.70 1.69 -4.65
C ALA A 19 4.38 0.32 -4.63
N ASP A 20 5.03 0.00 -3.52
CA ASP A 20 5.70 -1.27 -3.38
C ASP A 20 4.70 -2.42 -3.40
N ILE A 21 3.58 -2.26 -2.71
CA ILE A 21 2.55 -3.29 -2.69
C ILE A 21 1.92 -3.44 -4.08
N ALA A 22 1.68 -2.31 -4.75
CA ALA A 22 1.12 -2.36 -6.10
C ALA A 22 2.04 -3.15 -7.02
N TYR A 23 3.34 -2.94 -6.88
CA TYR A 23 4.30 -3.66 -7.69
C TYR A 23 4.24 -5.16 -7.40
N GLN A 24 4.13 -5.52 -6.13
CA GLN A 24 4.04 -6.92 -5.75
C GLN A 24 2.77 -7.58 -6.28
N ILE A 25 1.69 -6.81 -6.38
CA ILE A 25 0.46 -7.34 -6.95
C ILE A 25 0.66 -7.64 -8.43
N VAL A 26 1.32 -6.73 -9.13
CA VAL A 26 1.58 -6.93 -10.55
C VAL A 26 2.51 -8.13 -10.76
N GLU A 27 3.45 -8.31 -9.84
CA GLU A 27 4.38 -9.42 -9.94
C GLU A 27 3.75 -10.76 -9.57
N GLY A 28 2.57 -10.73 -8.98
CA GLY A 28 1.91 -11.97 -8.61
C GLY A 28 2.16 -12.44 -7.19
N THR A 29 2.86 -11.62 -6.39
CA THR A 29 3.10 -11.95 -5.00
C THR A 29 1.78 -12.02 -4.23
N TYR A 30 0.89 -11.08 -4.51
CA TYR A 30 -0.45 -11.10 -3.96
C TYR A 30 -1.41 -11.45 -5.07
N LYS A 31 -2.33 -12.34 -4.81
CA LYS A 31 -3.28 -12.77 -5.83
C LYS A 31 -4.62 -12.07 -5.69
N GLU A 32 -5.32 -11.99 -6.79
CA GLU A 32 -6.64 -11.40 -6.81
C GLU A 32 -7.53 -12.13 -5.83
N GLY A 33 -8.25 -11.41 -5.02
CA GLY A 33 -9.11 -12.00 -4.00
C GLY A 33 -8.43 -12.26 -2.69
N GLU A 34 -7.11 -12.12 -2.65
CA GLU A 34 -6.37 -12.38 -1.43
C GLU A 34 -6.61 -11.26 -0.43
N LYS A 35 -6.70 -11.60 0.85
CA LYS A 35 -6.95 -10.63 1.88
C LYS A 35 -5.68 -10.26 2.61
N ILE A 36 -5.47 -8.97 2.81
CA ILE A 36 -4.32 -8.47 3.54
C ILE A 36 -4.82 -7.71 4.75
N TYR A 37 -4.20 -7.92 5.89
CA TYR A 37 -4.56 -7.19 7.10
C TYR A 37 -3.60 -6.04 7.26
N ALA A 38 -4.08 -4.82 7.00
CA ALA A 38 -3.23 -3.65 6.96
C ALA A 38 -2.34 -3.48 8.19
N ARG A 39 -2.92 -3.59 9.36
CA ARG A 39 -2.15 -3.42 10.57
C ARG A 39 -1.07 -4.44 10.76
N SER A 40 -1.40 -5.69 10.65
CA SER A 40 -0.42 -6.73 10.93
C SER A 40 0.49 -7.00 9.75
N SER A 41 -0.05 -6.98 8.55
CA SER A 41 0.78 -7.26 7.38
C SER A 41 1.65 -6.08 6.99
N ILE A 42 1.03 -4.95 6.78
CA ILE A 42 1.77 -3.78 6.32
C ILE A 42 2.56 -3.14 7.45
N GLY A 43 1.92 -2.96 8.58
CA GLY A 43 2.59 -2.34 9.72
C GLY A 43 3.82 -3.10 10.14
N SER A 44 3.71 -4.42 10.20
CA SER A 44 4.79 -5.26 10.63
C SER A 44 5.88 -5.38 9.56
N ARG A 45 5.45 -5.62 8.33
CA ARG A 45 6.40 -5.80 7.25
C ARG A 45 7.26 -4.58 6.97
N TYR A 46 6.66 -3.41 7.04
CA TYR A 46 7.39 -2.18 6.74
C TYR A 46 7.80 -1.43 8.01
N ASN A 47 7.49 -2.00 9.17
CA ASN A 47 7.86 -1.40 10.44
C ASN A 47 7.33 0.03 10.55
N VAL A 48 6.06 0.21 10.32
CA VAL A 48 5.44 1.52 10.40
C VAL A 48 4.22 1.44 11.31
N SER A 49 3.73 2.61 11.74
CA SER A 49 2.56 2.65 12.61
C SER A 49 1.33 2.20 11.86
N SER A 50 0.29 1.86 12.61
CA SER A 50 -0.96 1.43 11.99
C SER A 50 -1.59 2.56 11.18
N GLU A 51 -1.36 3.80 11.59
CA GLU A 51 -1.88 4.93 10.84
C GLU A 51 -1.21 5.03 9.48
N THR A 52 0.11 4.85 9.42
CA THR A 52 0.83 4.88 8.16
C THR A 52 0.38 3.73 7.28
N ALA A 53 0.19 2.55 7.87
CA ALA A 53 -0.29 1.40 7.11
C ALA A 53 -1.68 1.67 6.53
N ARG A 54 -2.53 2.30 7.31
CA ARG A 54 -3.86 2.62 6.85
C ARG A 54 -3.84 3.63 5.71
N ARG A 55 -2.96 4.60 5.78
CA ARG A 55 -2.85 5.58 4.72
C ARG A 55 -2.37 4.94 3.42
N ALA A 56 -1.46 3.98 3.54
CA ALA A 56 -1.00 3.25 2.36
C ALA A 56 -2.15 2.51 1.71
N VAL A 57 -3.02 1.92 2.53
CA VAL A 57 -4.18 1.21 2.02
C VAL A 57 -5.12 2.18 1.31
N CYS A 58 -5.28 3.39 1.86
CA CYS A 58 -6.13 4.38 1.23
C CYS A 58 -5.63 4.75 -0.17
N VAL A 59 -4.32 4.86 -0.33
CA VAL A 59 -3.75 5.16 -1.63
C VAL A 59 -4.01 4.02 -2.60
N LEU A 60 -3.85 2.79 -2.14
CA LEU A 60 -4.11 1.63 -2.99
C LEU A 60 -5.58 1.58 -3.40
N ALA A 61 -6.48 1.94 -2.50
CA ALA A 61 -7.90 1.95 -2.81
C ALA A 61 -8.21 3.05 -3.83
N ASP A 62 -7.51 4.18 -3.73
CA ASP A 62 -7.67 5.26 -4.67
C ASP A 62 -7.25 4.83 -6.07
N TRP A 63 -6.29 3.94 -6.15
CA TRP A 63 -5.83 3.42 -7.43
C TRP A 63 -6.66 2.23 -7.92
N ASP A 64 -7.70 1.87 -7.17
CA ASP A 64 -8.58 0.77 -7.52
C ASP A 64 -7.85 -0.57 -7.59
N ILE A 65 -6.82 -0.71 -6.80
CA ILE A 65 -6.06 -1.95 -6.76
C ILE A 65 -6.60 -2.86 -5.67
N VAL A 66 -7.16 -2.27 -4.62
CA VAL A 66 -7.69 -3.05 -3.51
C VAL A 66 -9.05 -2.51 -3.09
N GLU A 67 -9.78 -3.34 -2.34
CA GLU A 67 -11.06 -2.94 -1.80
C GLU A 67 -10.95 -3.02 -0.28
N VAL A 68 -11.31 -1.95 0.41
CA VAL A 68 -11.18 -1.88 1.85
C VAL A 68 -12.39 -2.48 2.53
N GLU A 69 -12.16 -3.38 3.47
CA GLU A 69 -13.22 -3.97 4.24
C GLU A 69 -13.38 -3.27 5.56
N LYS A 70 -14.51 -3.51 6.23
CA LYS A 70 -14.80 -2.88 7.47
C LYS A 70 -13.79 -3.09 8.56
N ASN A 71 -13.26 -4.26 8.68
CA ASN A 71 -12.38 -4.61 9.78
C ASN A 71 -10.92 -4.58 9.47
N SER A 72 -10.47 -3.54 8.86
CA SER A 72 -9.04 -3.36 8.58
C SER A 72 -8.50 -4.34 7.55
N GLY A 73 -9.33 -5.15 6.99
CA GLY A 73 -8.91 -6.06 5.94
C GLY A 73 -8.95 -5.37 4.61
N VAL A 74 -8.11 -5.82 3.69
CA VAL A 74 -8.05 -5.27 2.36
C VAL A 74 -8.03 -6.43 1.38
N ILE A 75 -8.83 -6.36 0.35
CA ILE A 75 -8.91 -7.43 -0.63
C ILE A 75 -8.34 -6.96 -1.95
N ILE A 76 -7.47 -7.77 -2.52
CA ILE A 76 -6.86 -7.47 -3.81
C ILE A 76 -7.92 -7.64 -4.90
N THR A 77 -8.14 -6.65 -5.71
CA THR A 77 -9.14 -6.73 -6.76
C THR A 77 -8.55 -6.98 -8.16
#